data_271ae1615107bc733d796ff4ebf09dd0
#
_entry.id   271ae1615107bc733d796ff4ebf09dd0
#
_cell.length_a   1.000
_cell.length_b   1.000
_cell.length_c   1.000
_cell.angle_alpha   90.00
_cell.angle_beta   90.00
_cell.angle_gamma   90.00
#
_symmetry.space_group_name_H-M   'P 1'
#
loop_
_entity.id
_entity.type
_entity.pdbx_description
1 polymer ?
#
loop_
_entity_poly.entity_id
_entity_poly.type
_entity_poly.pdbx_seq_one_letter_code
_entity_poly.pdbx_strand_id
1 'polypeptide(L)'
;ITGRPVGWSEPFAAAWPVDAIVAENGAVALRRNASGGLDKLYQQDEATRMANFARMQAVLTQIEQTVPGAQRATDSAGRECDIAVDHSEFTQMPQTDIDRCVALMQAAGMNATVSSIHINGWFGGHNKLEGARWIVKTLFGRNLDAEIGQWCYIGDSTNDQLMFQHFDNSFGVANIARFVPQLQHLPRYVTRGERGAGFIELAERICALK
;
A
#
# COMPACT_ATOMS: atom_id res chain seq x y z
N ILE A 1 3.39 3.26 5.30
CA ILE A 1 3.00 3.14 3.88
C ILE A 1 1.85 2.17 3.77
N THR A 2 0.84 2.46 2.96
CA THR A 2 -0.38 1.67 2.87
C THR A 2 -0.93 1.61 1.44
N GLY A 3 -1.71 0.57 1.12
CA GLY A 3 -2.55 0.50 -0.08
C GLY A 3 -3.94 1.15 0.11
N ARG A 4 -4.24 1.68 1.30
CA ARG A 4 -5.49 2.42 1.54
C ARG A 4 -5.50 3.74 0.78
N PRO A 5 -6.69 4.28 0.46
CA PRO A 5 -6.84 5.57 -0.21
C PRO A 5 -6.25 6.73 0.58
N VAL A 6 -5.86 7.77 -0.14
CA VAL A 6 -5.42 9.01 0.49
C VAL A 6 -6.53 9.61 1.36
N GLY A 7 -7.78 9.64 0.89
CA GLY A 7 -8.92 10.15 1.67
C GLY A 7 -9.20 9.36 2.94
N TRP A 8 -9.05 8.02 2.91
CA TRP A 8 -9.13 7.19 4.11
C TRP A 8 -8.00 7.50 5.10
N SER A 9 -6.83 7.88 4.61
CA SER A 9 -5.62 8.12 5.40
C SER A 9 -5.58 9.49 6.06
N GLU A 10 -6.36 10.47 5.59
CA GLU A 10 -6.34 11.85 6.09
C GLU A 10 -6.56 11.99 7.61
N PRO A 11 -7.61 11.38 8.22
CA PRO A 11 -7.84 11.50 9.66
C PRO A 11 -6.68 10.91 10.50
N PHE A 12 -6.04 9.87 10.01
CA PHE A 12 -4.90 9.24 10.69
C PHE A 12 -3.64 10.10 10.54
N ALA A 13 -3.38 10.67 9.37
CA ALA A 13 -2.26 11.58 9.16
C ALA A 13 -2.39 12.86 10.03
N ALA A 14 -3.62 13.31 10.27
CA ALA A 14 -3.88 14.45 11.14
C ALA A 14 -3.67 14.12 12.63
N ALA A 15 -4.08 12.91 13.06
CA ALA A 15 -4.15 12.55 14.47
C ALA A 15 -2.93 11.78 15.00
N TRP A 16 -2.28 10.95 14.18
CA TRP A 16 -1.19 10.09 14.64
C TRP A 16 0.15 10.83 14.72
N PRO A 17 1.03 10.45 15.65
CA PRO A 17 2.37 11.02 15.78
C PRO A 17 3.33 10.45 14.72
N VAL A 18 2.99 10.60 13.45
CA VAL A 18 3.78 10.15 12.30
C VAL A 18 4.30 11.34 11.51
N ASP A 19 5.45 11.18 10.85
CA ASP A 19 6.02 12.22 9.98
C ASP A 19 5.22 12.35 8.68
N ALA A 20 4.76 11.21 8.15
CA ALA A 20 3.87 11.14 6.98
C ALA A 20 3.13 9.80 6.90
N ILE A 21 2.01 9.79 6.18
CA ILE A 21 1.38 8.56 5.67
C ILE A 21 1.51 8.57 4.15
N VAL A 22 2.14 7.53 3.59
CA VAL A 22 2.22 7.31 2.14
C VAL A 22 1.13 6.32 1.76
N ALA A 23 0.16 6.80 1.01
CA ALA A 23 -1.04 6.09 0.61
C ALA A 23 -0.95 5.55 -0.83
N GLU A 24 -1.96 4.76 -1.22
CA GLU A 24 -2.15 4.24 -2.58
C GLU A 24 -0.87 3.60 -3.14
N ASN A 25 -0.33 2.64 -2.34
CA ASN A 25 0.87 1.86 -2.68
C ASN A 25 2.12 2.70 -3.02
N GLY A 26 2.21 3.91 -2.48
CA GLY A 26 3.39 4.76 -2.66
C GLY A 26 3.16 6.01 -3.49
N ALA A 27 1.97 6.24 -4.05
CA ALA A 27 1.70 7.30 -5.01
C ALA A 27 1.61 8.70 -4.41
N VAL A 28 1.03 8.81 -3.23
CA VAL A 28 0.69 10.09 -2.58
C VAL A 28 1.04 10.04 -1.10
N ALA A 29 1.61 11.11 -0.58
CA ALA A 29 1.92 11.25 0.84
C ALA A 29 1.13 12.39 1.48
N LEU A 30 0.69 12.14 2.70
CA LEU A 30 0.08 13.11 3.60
C LEU A 30 1.07 13.47 4.68
N ARG A 31 1.32 14.76 4.88
CA ARG A 31 2.20 15.29 5.93
C ARG A 31 1.53 16.46 6.62
N ARG A 32 1.68 16.58 7.94
CA ARG A 32 1.22 17.79 8.65
C ARG A 32 2.13 18.96 8.28
N ASN A 33 1.51 20.11 8.01
CA ASN A 33 2.22 21.36 7.77
C ASN A 33 2.29 22.22 9.04
N ALA A 34 3.05 23.31 8.96
CA ALA A 34 3.26 24.21 10.09
C ALA A 34 1.99 24.93 10.58
N SER A 35 0.96 25.02 9.73
CA SER A 35 -0.35 25.62 10.08
C SER A 35 -1.33 24.62 10.71
N GLY A 36 -0.93 23.35 10.89
CA GLY A 36 -1.77 22.29 11.46
C GLY A 36 -2.68 21.59 10.44
N GLY A 37 -2.61 21.96 9.17
CA GLY A 37 -3.29 21.25 8.07
C GLY A 37 -2.47 20.10 7.51
N LEU A 38 -2.97 19.46 6.46
CA LEU A 38 -2.29 18.42 5.72
C LEU A 38 -1.85 18.91 4.34
N ASP A 39 -0.59 18.66 3.99
CA ASP A 39 -0.10 18.75 2.63
C ASP A 39 -0.24 17.40 1.94
N LYS A 40 -0.70 17.40 0.69
CA LYS A 40 -0.64 16.25 -0.22
C LYS A 40 0.57 16.40 -1.14
N LEU A 41 1.46 15.42 -1.11
CA LEU A 41 2.62 15.33 -1.99
C LEU A 41 2.41 14.16 -2.95
N TYR A 42 2.65 14.35 -4.24
CA TYR A 42 2.43 13.31 -5.25
C TYR A 42 3.74 12.99 -5.97
N GLN A 43 3.91 11.72 -6.36
CA GLN A 43 5.05 11.32 -7.21
C GLN A 43 4.85 11.72 -8.67
N GLN A 44 3.61 11.76 -9.16
CA GLN A 44 3.27 12.16 -10.51
C GLN A 44 2.71 13.59 -10.53
N ASP A 45 2.95 14.31 -11.62
CA ASP A 45 2.32 15.61 -11.86
C ASP A 45 0.80 15.49 -12.05
N GLU A 46 0.09 16.59 -11.93
CA GLU A 46 -1.37 16.63 -11.95
C GLU A 46 -1.95 16.14 -13.29
N ALA A 47 -1.38 16.55 -14.42
CA ALA A 47 -1.88 16.18 -15.74
C ALA A 47 -1.75 14.66 -15.97
N THR A 48 -0.62 14.08 -15.57
CA THR A 48 -0.40 12.63 -15.60
C THR A 48 -1.39 11.88 -14.70
N ARG A 49 -1.61 12.37 -13.47
CA ARG A 49 -2.57 11.75 -12.53
C ARG A 49 -3.99 11.76 -13.08
N MET A 50 -4.46 12.91 -13.60
CA MET A 50 -5.80 13.03 -14.17
C MET A 50 -6.00 12.09 -15.36
N ALA A 51 -5.03 12.03 -16.29
CA ALA A 51 -5.09 11.13 -17.44
C ALA A 51 -5.10 9.66 -17.01
N ASN A 52 -4.24 9.29 -16.06
CA ASN A 52 -4.18 7.94 -15.52
C ASN A 52 -5.47 7.57 -14.78
N PHE A 53 -6.03 8.48 -13.98
CA PHE A 53 -7.27 8.23 -13.24
C PHE A 53 -8.44 7.93 -14.19
N ALA A 54 -8.60 8.71 -15.26
CA ALA A 54 -9.65 8.46 -16.25
C ALA A 54 -9.50 7.07 -16.91
N ARG A 55 -8.26 6.68 -17.26
CA ARG A 55 -7.97 5.34 -17.81
C ARG A 55 -8.26 4.23 -16.80
N MET A 56 -7.87 4.41 -15.54
CA MET A 56 -8.13 3.44 -14.46
C MET A 56 -9.62 3.23 -14.23
N GLN A 57 -10.44 4.29 -14.27
CA GLN A 57 -11.89 4.18 -14.13
C GLN A 57 -12.51 3.36 -15.28
N ALA A 58 -12.01 3.48 -16.50
CA ALA A 58 -12.47 2.67 -17.62
C ALA A 58 -12.15 1.17 -17.40
N VAL A 59 -10.94 0.86 -16.92
CA VAL A 59 -10.56 -0.53 -16.59
C VAL A 59 -11.41 -1.08 -15.44
N LEU A 60 -11.65 -0.29 -14.40
CA LEU A 60 -12.49 -0.71 -13.28
C LEU A 60 -13.92 -1.02 -13.73
N THR A 61 -14.50 -0.16 -14.58
CA THR A 61 -15.81 -0.40 -15.16
C THR A 61 -15.84 -1.68 -16.01
N GLN A 62 -14.80 -1.94 -16.80
CA GLN A 62 -14.68 -3.17 -17.57
C GLN A 62 -14.62 -4.40 -16.64
N ILE A 63 -13.88 -4.35 -15.55
CA ILE A 63 -13.81 -5.43 -14.56
C ILE A 63 -15.18 -5.69 -13.96
N GLU A 64 -15.89 -4.66 -13.49
CA GLU A 64 -17.24 -4.76 -12.91
C GLU A 64 -18.26 -5.37 -13.90
N GLN A 65 -18.09 -5.14 -15.20
CA GLN A 65 -18.97 -5.68 -16.23
C GLN A 65 -18.64 -7.10 -16.67
N THR A 66 -17.37 -7.54 -16.55
CA THR A 66 -16.89 -8.78 -17.17
C THR A 66 -16.49 -9.85 -16.17
N VAL A 67 -16.22 -9.50 -14.92
CA VAL A 67 -15.86 -10.46 -13.87
C VAL A 67 -17.05 -10.63 -12.92
N PRO A 68 -17.64 -11.82 -12.80
CA PRO A 68 -18.80 -12.06 -11.94
C PRO A 68 -18.54 -11.66 -10.49
N GLY A 69 -19.42 -10.82 -9.92
CA GLY A 69 -19.33 -10.41 -8.53
C GLY A 69 -18.21 -9.40 -8.20
N ALA A 70 -17.42 -8.98 -9.20
CA ALA A 70 -16.42 -7.94 -8.98
C ALA A 70 -17.09 -6.60 -8.67
N GLN A 71 -16.67 -5.98 -7.59
CA GLN A 71 -17.15 -4.68 -7.14
C GLN A 71 -15.96 -3.81 -6.74
N ARG A 72 -16.04 -2.52 -7.07
CA ARG A 72 -15.06 -1.56 -6.54
C ARG A 72 -15.07 -1.55 -5.01
N ALA A 73 -13.93 -1.36 -4.41
CA ALA A 73 -13.83 -1.21 -2.96
C ALA A 73 -14.71 -0.06 -2.46
N THR A 74 -15.31 -0.20 -1.29
CA THR A 74 -16.21 0.80 -0.70
C THR A 74 -15.51 2.14 -0.42
N ASP A 75 -14.19 2.11 -0.26
CA ASP A 75 -13.33 3.28 -0.06
C ASP A 75 -12.85 3.95 -1.37
N SER A 76 -13.36 3.52 -2.54
CA SER A 76 -12.95 4.01 -3.86
C SER A 76 -13.12 5.52 -4.05
N ALA A 77 -14.09 6.14 -3.40
CA ALA A 77 -14.30 7.60 -3.48
C ALA A 77 -13.13 8.42 -2.93
N GLY A 78 -12.31 7.84 -2.06
CA GLY A 78 -11.13 8.48 -1.49
C GLY A 78 -9.83 8.20 -2.23
N ARG A 79 -9.86 7.53 -3.41
CA ARG A 79 -8.68 7.19 -4.21
C ARG A 79 -8.42 8.24 -5.29
N GLU A 80 -7.15 8.56 -5.49
CA GLU A 80 -6.70 9.55 -6.46
C GLU A 80 -5.68 9.02 -7.47
N CYS A 81 -4.93 7.96 -7.13
CA CYS A 81 -3.82 7.46 -7.92
C CYS A 81 -3.88 5.95 -8.19
N ASP A 82 -4.83 5.24 -7.62
CA ASP A 82 -5.07 3.82 -7.89
C ASP A 82 -6.58 3.51 -7.95
N ILE A 83 -6.91 2.28 -8.33
CA ILE A 83 -8.24 1.69 -8.19
C ILE A 83 -8.14 0.45 -7.32
N ALA A 84 -9.26 0.05 -6.71
CA ALA A 84 -9.33 -1.17 -5.93
C ALA A 84 -10.62 -1.93 -6.19
N VAL A 85 -10.50 -3.25 -6.34
CA VAL A 85 -11.60 -4.21 -6.36
C VAL A 85 -11.60 -4.95 -5.03
N ASP A 86 -12.76 -5.02 -4.38
CA ASP A 86 -12.92 -5.77 -3.14
C ASP A 86 -12.91 -7.28 -3.44
N HIS A 87 -12.06 -8.03 -2.73
CA HIS A 87 -12.06 -9.48 -2.82
C HIS A 87 -12.30 -10.19 -1.49
N SER A 88 -12.08 -9.52 -0.35
CA SER A 88 -12.17 -10.15 0.98
C SER A 88 -12.53 -9.20 2.13
N GLU A 89 -12.87 -7.93 1.87
CA GLU A 89 -13.29 -6.99 2.92
C GLU A 89 -14.79 -7.16 3.22
N PHE A 90 -15.63 -7.09 2.19
CA PHE A 90 -17.08 -7.23 2.28
C PHE A 90 -17.62 -8.33 1.36
N THR A 91 -16.77 -8.86 0.47
CA THR A 91 -17.09 -9.96 -0.43
C THR A 91 -16.16 -11.14 -0.20
N GLN A 92 -16.45 -12.27 -0.87
CA GLN A 92 -15.54 -13.43 -0.92
C GLN A 92 -15.39 -13.82 -2.38
N MET A 93 -14.38 -13.29 -3.05
CA MET A 93 -14.13 -13.56 -4.47
C MET A 93 -13.31 -14.84 -4.63
N PRO A 94 -13.70 -15.76 -5.54
CA PRO A 94 -12.89 -16.92 -5.92
C PRO A 94 -11.53 -16.51 -6.47
N GLN A 95 -10.48 -17.31 -6.23
CA GLN A 95 -9.14 -17.02 -6.71
C GLN A 95 -9.07 -16.82 -8.23
N THR A 96 -9.84 -17.62 -8.99
CA THR A 96 -9.93 -17.49 -10.46
C THR A 96 -10.42 -16.11 -10.92
N ASP A 97 -11.34 -15.49 -10.17
CA ASP A 97 -11.85 -14.16 -10.49
C ASP A 97 -10.90 -13.07 -10.02
N ILE A 98 -10.18 -13.27 -8.91
CA ILE A 98 -9.06 -12.41 -8.49
C ILE A 98 -7.99 -12.39 -9.59
N ASP A 99 -7.56 -13.55 -10.06
CA ASP A 99 -6.55 -13.69 -11.12
C ASP A 99 -7.01 -13.01 -12.42
N ARG A 100 -8.31 -13.12 -12.75
CA ARG A 100 -8.90 -12.45 -13.91
C ARG A 100 -8.90 -10.94 -13.79
N CYS A 101 -9.20 -10.38 -12.61
CA CYS A 101 -9.09 -8.95 -12.36
C CYS A 101 -7.65 -8.46 -12.55
N VAL A 102 -6.67 -9.17 -11.97
CA VAL A 102 -5.24 -8.88 -12.13
C VAL A 102 -4.84 -8.90 -13.61
N ALA A 103 -5.25 -9.93 -14.35
CA ALA A 103 -4.95 -10.07 -15.78
C ALA A 103 -5.53 -8.91 -16.61
N LEU A 104 -6.77 -8.47 -16.33
CA LEU A 104 -7.39 -7.33 -17.01
C LEU A 104 -6.64 -6.03 -16.75
N MET A 105 -6.23 -5.78 -15.50
CA MET A 105 -5.41 -4.61 -15.14
C MET A 105 -4.06 -4.64 -15.87
N GLN A 106 -3.37 -5.78 -15.85
CA GLN A 106 -2.07 -5.95 -16.52
C GLN A 106 -2.18 -5.82 -18.05
N ALA A 107 -3.23 -6.37 -18.67
CA ALA A 107 -3.50 -6.23 -20.10
C ALA A 107 -3.72 -4.76 -20.52
N ALA A 108 -4.25 -3.93 -19.61
CA ALA A 108 -4.37 -2.49 -19.81
C ALA A 108 -3.07 -1.72 -19.57
N GLY A 109 -1.97 -2.40 -19.21
CA GLY A 109 -0.67 -1.80 -18.91
C GLY A 109 -0.55 -1.24 -17.49
N MET A 110 -1.42 -1.66 -16.57
CA MET A 110 -1.36 -1.28 -15.16
C MET A 110 -0.44 -2.21 -14.37
N ASN A 111 0.16 -1.71 -13.30
CA ASN A 111 0.59 -2.54 -12.20
C ASN A 111 -0.65 -3.06 -11.47
N ALA A 112 -0.58 -4.29 -10.99
CA ALA A 112 -1.64 -4.90 -10.20
C ALA A 112 -1.06 -5.68 -9.03
N THR A 113 -1.62 -5.51 -7.83
CA THR A 113 -1.23 -6.25 -6.63
C THR A 113 -2.46 -6.71 -5.87
N VAL A 114 -2.35 -7.86 -5.23
CA VAL A 114 -3.38 -8.37 -4.33
C VAL A 114 -2.92 -8.13 -2.90
N SER A 115 -3.70 -7.38 -2.12
CA SER A 115 -3.49 -7.16 -0.70
C SER A 115 -4.31 -8.15 0.12
N SER A 116 -4.37 -7.96 1.43
CA SER A 116 -5.20 -8.80 2.32
C SER A 116 -6.70 -8.73 2.02
N ILE A 117 -7.18 -7.67 1.36
CA ILE A 117 -8.61 -7.41 1.15
C ILE A 117 -8.95 -6.88 -0.25
N HIS A 118 -8.01 -6.23 -0.94
CA HIS A 118 -8.25 -5.58 -2.22
C HIS A 118 -7.27 -6.04 -3.30
N ILE A 119 -7.74 -6.01 -4.55
CA ILE A 119 -6.91 -6.05 -5.76
C ILE A 119 -6.71 -4.59 -6.16
N ASN A 120 -5.48 -4.08 -6.04
CA ASN A 120 -5.14 -2.71 -6.40
C ASN A 120 -4.49 -2.64 -7.78
N GLY A 121 -4.85 -1.60 -8.56
CA GLY A 121 -4.26 -1.36 -9.87
C GLY A 121 -3.94 0.12 -10.10
N TRP A 122 -2.79 0.41 -10.75
CA TRP A 122 -2.36 1.79 -11.04
C TRP A 122 -1.44 1.87 -12.25
N PHE A 123 -1.32 3.07 -12.81
CA PHE A 123 -0.31 3.39 -13.82
C PHE A 123 0.88 4.13 -13.21
N GLY A 124 2.09 3.79 -13.66
CA GLY A 124 3.32 4.44 -13.22
C GLY A 124 4.27 3.50 -12.49
N GLY A 125 5.47 3.98 -12.20
CA GLY A 125 6.54 3.17 -11.61
C GLY A 125 6.53 3.10 -10.08
N HIS A 126 5.58 3.77 -9.40
CA HIS A 126 5.53 3.76 -7.95
C HIS A 126 5.08 2.39 -7.41
N ASN A 127 5.55 2.09 -6.22
CA ASN A 127 5.18 0.96 -5.37
C ASN A 127 5.56 1.32 -3.93
N LYS A 128 5.29 0.45 -2.96
CA LYS A 128 5.62 0.74 -1.56
C LYS A 128 7.10 1.07 -1.33
N LEU A 129 8.01 0.38 -2.01
CA LEU A 129 9.45 0.63 -1.85
C LEU A 129 9.87 1.97 -2.46
N GLU A 130 9.43 2.26 -3.68
CA GLU A 130 9.70 3.56 -4.31
C GLU A 130 9.04 4.71 -3.53
N GLY A 131 7.86 4.48 -2.97
CA GLY A 131 7.20 5.42 -2.06
C GLY A 131 8.01 5.68 -0.79
N ALA A 132 8.63 4.63 -0.21
CA ALA A 132 9.51 4.78 0.95
C ALA A 132 10.78 5.58 0.60
N ARG A 133 11.45 5.25 -0.50
CA ARG A 133 12.63 5.98 -1.00
C ARG A 133 12.32 7.46 -1.22
N TRP A 134 11.23 7.72 -1.93
CA TRP A 134 10.78 9.05 -2.26
C TRP A 134 10.47 9.88 -1.01
N ILE A 135 9.68 9.35 -0.07
CA ILE A 135 9.27 10.14 1.10
C ILE A 135 10.43 10.38 2.06
N VAL A 136 11.29 9.40 2.27
CA VAL A 136 12.50 9.56 3.12
C VAL A 136 13.40 10.64 2.55
N LYS A 137 13.62 10.66 1.24
CA LYS A 137 14.39 11.71 0.59
C LYS A 137 13.71 13.07 0.67
N THR A 138 12.40 13.12 0.46
CA THR A 138 11.63 14.37 0.42
C THR A 138 11.55 15.04 1.79
N LEU A 139 11.31 14.27 2.85
CA LEU A 139 11.11 14.83 4.20
C LEU A 139 12.41 15.03 4.96
N PHE A 140 13.37 14.12 4.80
CA PHE A 140 14.57 14.09 5.63
C PHE A 140 15.87 14.37 4.86
N GLY A 141 15.83 14.48 3.51
CA GLY A 141 17.02 14.62 2.68
C GLY A 141 17.92 13.38 2.71
N ARG A 142 17.44 12.25 3.27
CA ARG A 142 18.22 11.03 3.50
C ARG A 142 18.07 10.06 2.33
N ASN A 143 19.02 9.14 2.20
CA ASN A 143 18.97 8.04 1.24
C ASN A 143 18.63 6.74 1.97
N LEU A 144 17.41 6.22 1.75
CA LEU A 144 16.92 5.02 2.41
C LEU A 144 17.86 3.82 2.19
N ASP A 145 18.32 3.61 0.96
CA ASP A 145 19.16 2.45 0.62
C ASP A 145 20.53 2.50 1.28
N ALA A 146 21.11 3.71 1.38
CA ALA A 146 22.40 3.90 2.05
C ALA A 146 22.34 3.68 3.57
N GLU A 147 21.14 3.74 4.15
CA GLU A 147 20.92 3.66 5.59
C GLU A 147 19.94 2.53 5.96
N ILE A 148 19.76 1.52 5.08
CA ILE A 148 18.69 0.52 5.22
C ILE A 148 18.73 -0.21 6.56
N GLY A 149 19.93 -0.43 7.12
CA GLY A 149 20.10 -1.06 8.43
C GLY A 149 19.56 -0.24 9.61
N GLN A 150 19.28 1.06 9.42
CA GLN A 150 18.68 1.93 10.45
C GLN A 150 17.16 1.99 10.37
N TRP A 151 16.57 1.33 9.37
CA TRP A 151 15.15 1.32 9.11
C TRP A 151 14.58 -0.07 9.37
N CYS A 152 13.34 -0.13 9.79
CA CYS A 152 12.60 -1.37 9.84
C CYS A 152 11.27 -1.25 9.08
N TYR A 153 10.79 -2.37 8.61
CA TYR A 153 9.51 -2.48 7.93
C TYR A 153 8.66 -3.56 8.56
N ILE A 154 7.36 -3.32 8.71
CA ILE A 154 6.39 -4.31 9.14
C ILE A 154 5.22 -4.35 8.16
N GLY A 155 4.81 -5.56 7.75
CA GLY A 155 3.74 -5.80 6.80
C GLY A 155 2.96 -7.08 7.08
N ASP A 156 1.92 -7.35 6.30
CA ASP A 156 1.00 -8.47 6.55
C ASP A 156 0.57 -9.27 5.32
N SER A 157 0.97 -8.86 4.11
CA SER A 157 0.41 -9.45 2.89
C SER A 157 1.38 -9.46 1.70
N THR A 158 0.91 -9.94 0.56
CA THR A 158 1.73 -10.16 -0.65
C THR A 158 2.24 -8.87 -1.27
N ASN A 159 1.53 -7.74 -1.12
CA ASN A 159 1.99 -6.43 -1.61
C ASN A 159 3.14 -5.83 -0.79
N ASP A 160 3.55 -6.48 0.32
CA ASP A 160 4.68 -6.12 1.15
C ASP A 160 5.98 -6.82 0.73
N GLN A 161 5.91 -7.75 -0.22
CA GLN A 161 7.04 -8.61 -0.61
C GLN A 161 8.30 -7.84 -1.00
N LEU A 162 8.17 -6.75 -1.78
CA LEU A 162 9.32 -5.91 -2.14
C LEU A 162 9.98 -5.28 -0.91
N MET A 163 9.18 -4.93 0.10
CA MET A 163 9.70 -4.38 1.35
C MET A 163 10.43 -5.46 2.15
N PHE A 164 9.88 -6.68 2.23
CA PHE A 164 10.54 -7.81 2.89
C PHE A 164 11.87 -8.16 2.23
N GLN A 165 11.93 -8.11 0.90
CA GLN A 165 13.15 -8.36 0.15
C GLN A 165 14.22 -7.30 0.41
N HIS A 166 13.82 -6.05 0.57
CA HIS A 166 14.75 -4.92 0.61
C HIS A 166 15.23 -4.55 2.02
N PHE A 167 14.34 -4.67 3.03
CA PHE A 167 14.67 -4.28 4.40
C PHE A 167 15.32 -5.42 5.17
N ASP A 168 16.55 -5.21 5.65
CA ASP A 168 17.26 -6.16 6.53
C ASP A 168 16.45 -6.40 7.81
N ASN A 169 15.83 -5.37 8.36
CA ASN A 169 14.96 -5.42 9.52
C ASN A 169 13.50 -5.48 9.09
N SER A 170 13.09 -6.57 8.41
CA SER A 170 11.73 -6.79 7.96
C SER A 170 10.94 -7.70 8.91
N PHE A 171 9.71 -7.30 9.21
CA PHE A 171 8.80 -7.97 10.13
C PHE A 171 7.47 -8.27 9.43
N GLY A 172 6.95 -9.48 9.64
CA GLY A 172 5.55 -9.81 9.34
C GLY A 172 4.74 -9.86 10.63
N VAL A 173 3.51 -9.37 10.63
CA VAL A 173 2.58 -9.69 11.73
C VAL A 173 2.04 -11.10 11.55
N ALA A 174 1.61 -11.79 12.65
CA ALA A 174 1.35 -13.24 12.63
C ALA A 174 0.38 -13.69 11.53
N ASN A 175 -0.59 -12.85 11.14
CA ASN A 175 -1.51 -13.18 10.03
C ASN A 175 -0.87 -13.23 8.65
N ILE A 176 0.43 -12.89 8.49
CA ILE A 176 1.20 -13.11 7.25
C ILE A 176 1.22 -14.60 6.87
N ALA A 177 1.07 -15.50 7.85
CA ALA A 177 1.14 -16.95 7.65
C ALA A 177 0.24 -17.45 6.51
N ARG A 178 -0.93 -16.85 6.31
CA ARG A 178 -1.87 -17.21 5.24
C ARG A 178 -1.34 -16.90 3.84
N PHE A 179 -0.37 -15.98 3.72
CA PHE A 179 0.21 -15.55 2.44
C PHE A 179 1.57 -16.18 2.15
N VAL A 180 2.18 -16.87 3.11
CA VAL A 180 3.49 -17.54 2.95
C VAL A 180 3.59 -18.37 1.68
N PRO A 181 2.58 -19.17 1.27
CA PRO A 181 2.65 -19.94 0.03
C PRO A 181 2.74 -19.10 -1.26
N GLN A 182 2.39 -17.82 -1.20
CA GLN A 182 2.37 -16.89 -2.33
C GLN A 182 3.59 -15.95 -2.34
N LEU A 183 4.35 -15.89 -1.24
CA LEU A 183 5.49 -15.00 -1.06
C LEU A 183 6.78 -15.66 -1.55
N GLN A 184 7.52 -14.99 -2.42
CA GLN A 184 8.88 -15.37 -2.83
C GLN A 184 9.92 -14.85 -1.84
N HIS A 185 9.63 -13.70 -1.17
CA HIS A 185 10.46 -13.10 -0.16
C HIS A 185 9.69 -12.96 1.14
N LEU A 186 10.14 -13.70 2.15
CA LEU A 186 9.53 -13.70 3.47
C LEU A 186 10.10 -12.57 4.35
N PRO A 187 9.34 -12.05 5.32
CA PRO A 187 9.90 -11.18 6.35
C PRO A 187 10.94 -11.95 7.17
N ARG A 188 11.97 -11.27 7.62
CA ARG A 188 13.04 -11.88 8.43
C ARG A 188 12.57 -12.34 9.81
N TYR A 189 11.57 -11.63 10.35
CA TYR A 189 10.98 -11.92 11.65
C TYR A 189 9.46 -11.89 11.54
N VAL A 190 8.79 -12.64 12.43
CA VAL A 190 7.32 -12.63 12.53
C VAL A 190 6.94 -12.39 13.99
N THR A 191 6.02 -11.46 14.24
CA THR A 191 5.49 -11.19 15.57
C THR A 191 4.55 -12.32 16.03
N ARG A 192 4.29 -12.42 17.34
CA ARG A 192 3.32 -13.37 17.90
C ARG A 192 1.89 -12.87 17.72
N GLY A 193 1.70 -11.55 17.80
CA GLY A 193 0.43 -10.90 17.62
C GLY A 193 0.07 -10.72 16.15
N GLU A 194 -1.24 -10.75 15.85
CA GLU A 194 -1.78 -10.44 14.54
C GLU A 194 -2.10 -8.95 14.42
N ARG A 195 -2.10 -8.42 13.18
CA ARG A 195 -2.57 -7.07 12.87
C ARG A 195 -1.95 -6.01 13.80
N GLY A 196 -2.80 -5.13 14.40
CA GLY A 196 -2.35 -4.08 15.31
C GLY A 196 -1.64 -4.60 16.57
N ALA A 197 -2.01 -5.77 17.09
CA ALA A 197 -1.34 -6.37 18.23
C ALA A 197 0.12 -6.75 17.90
N GLY A 198 0.36 -7.29 16.71
CA GLY A 198 1.73 -7.57 16.23
C GLY A 198 2.54 -6.29 15.98
N PHE A 199 1.90 -5.23 15.50
CA PHE A 199 2.55 -3.93 15.35
C PHE A 199 2.97 -3.35 16.71
N ILE A 200 2.08 -3.41 17.72
CA ILE A 200 2.38 -2.95 19.09
C ILE A 200 3.56 -3.72 19.68
N GLU A 201 3.58 -5.05 19.52
CA GLU A 201 4.68 -5.91 20.00
C GLU A 201 6.03 -5.43 19.47
N LEU A 202 6.13 -5.10 18.19
CA LEU A 202 7.35 -4.57 17.58
C LEU A 202 7.68 -3.16 18.10
N ALA A 203 6.68 -2.27 18.13
CA ALA A 203 6.87 -0.88 18.55
C ALA A 203 7.39 -0.81 20.01
N GLU A 204 6.82 -1.59 20.92
CA GLU A 204 7.27 -1.67 22.31
C GLU A 204 8.71 -2.15 22.42
N ARG A 205 9.11 -3.16 21.64
CA ARG A 205 10.50 -3.64 21.60
C ARG A 205 11.47 -2.56 21.12
N ILE A 206 11.13 -1.85 20.04
CA ILE A 206 11.98 -0.76 19.51
C ILE A 206 12.11 0.36 20.54
N CYS A 207 11.01 0.75 21.20
CA CYS A 207 11.02 1.79 22.21
C CYS A 207 11.82 1.39 23.46
N ALA A 208 11.88 0.11 23.80
CA ALA A 208 12.66 -0.40 24.93
C ALA A 208 14.17 -0.47 24.67
N LEU A 209 14.62 -0.32 23.41
CA LEU A 209 16.04 -0.29 23.04
C LEU A 209 16.67 1.12 23.15
N LYS A 210 15.88 2.13 23.47
CA LYS A 210 16.35 3.50 23.75
C LYS A 210 16.71 3.66 25.22
#